data_832adc8f186937b4ea99ae6ae1a87446
#
_entry.id   832adc8f186937b4ea99ae6ae1a87446
#
_cell.length_a   1.000
_cell.length_b   1.000
_cell.length_c   1.000
_cell.angle_alpha   90.00
_cell.angle_beta   90.00
_cell.angle_gamma   90.00
#
_symmetry.space_group_name_H-M   'P 1'
#
loop_
_entity.id
_entity.type
_entity.pdbx_description
1 polymer ?
#
loop_
_entity_poly.entity_id
_entity_poly.type
_entity_poly.pdbx_seq_one_letter_code
_entity_poly.pdbx_strand_id
1 'polypeptide(L)'
;VVHKKPGNRLPYPDYMFNFICVDIGALKGKELLLSEYYRLLRPFGTLVIGDTKRASDSLTHPHKSLADLVANNRDIDRKVDFSRDQQWHVINRSKLSGGGEWSHQYANPGNTACSEDMRISGNLKLQWYGKPGPYRMFDRHSYTTAPVYSSGRLFTLGEKILYANDAYNGRLLWEKELPSMEPRVNLPRDCGYMGVDSDHVYLAVENNCIKVNARSGKTEIKFNCQKIDNDYDYNWGYLAIVEKTLFGSSVRSGNFYTEGRGPWYDDSGFKNPQDSHKVLSDCIFAIDMVNNKQIWTYKGVIINSTITIGGNRIYFVENRNPKVLQGKARRLSGGEEWMELYLVALDVKTGQLVWENKMEFEQRTPVFFTCYKEGILIVLRSSTKSFDLRAIDAKSGKSVWNREHGWETNHHGAHRRHPVIIGDVVYQQPHAYDLKTGKEKWTTSKVGVGGNCGTLSASSSMLFSRLSDYPGFIDLGQKMNKENLVEITRPGCWINIIPVGGMVLIPEAGSGCSCEYSIHASMGFLPSKK
;
A
#
# COMPACT_ATOMS: atom_id res chain seq x y z
N VAL A 1 23.03 -27.28 0.91
CA VAL A 1 24.38 -26.72 0.81
C VAL A 1 25.06 -26.88 2.17
N VAL A 2 26.14 -27.64 2.25
CA VAL A 2 26.90 -27.86 3.48
C VAL A 2 28.04 -26.87 3.51
N HIS A 3 27.99 -25.87 4.40
CA HIS A 3 29.10 -24.95 4.62
C HIS A 3 29.94 -25.40 5.82
N LYS A 4 31.20 -25.72 5.57
CA LYS A 4 32.22 -25.86 6.63
C LYS A 4 32.82 -24.47 6.87
N LYS A 5 32.33 -23.73 7.88
CA LYS A 5 33.00 -22.51 8.35
C LYS A 5 33.25 -22.59 9.84
N PRO A 6 34.42 -22.22 10.34
CA PRO A 6 34.65 -22.01 11.76
C PRO A 6 33.95 -20.71 12.17
N GLY A 7 33.10 -20.76 13.17
CA GLY A 7 32.38 -19.61 13.73
C GLY A 7 30.87 -19.84 13.86
N ASN A 8 30.29 -19.13 14.82
CA ASN A 8 28.87 -19.27 15.19
C ASN A 8 27.91 -18.51 14.24
N ARG A 9 28.39 -17.96 13.12
CA ARG A 9 27.58 -17.23 12.13
C ARG A 9 27.72 -17.81 10.74
N LEU A 10 26.58 -18.17 10.15
CA LEU A 10 26.50 -18.65 8.76
C LEU A 10 26.58 -17.48 7.76
N PRO A 11 27.17 -17.68 6.56
CA PRO A 11 27.42 -16.61 5.59
C PRO A 11 26.18 -16.22 4.77
N TYR A 12 25.03 -16.14 5.43
CA TYR A 12 23.78 -15.76 4.80
C TYR A 12 23.20 -14.49 5.46
N PRO A 13 22.51 -13.63 4.69
CA PRO A 13 21.82 -12.47 5.25
C PRO A 13 20.65 -12.88 6.16
N ASP A 14 20.18 -11.94 6.96
CA ASP A 14 19.00 -12.11 7.81
C ASP A 14 17.78 -12.44 6.91
N TYR A 15 16.85 -13.27 7.41
CA TYR A 15 15.58 -13.58 6.73
C TYR A 15 15.68 -14.26 5.36
N MET A 16 16.78 -14.95 5.08
CA MET A 16 17.03 -15.56 3.78
C MET A 16 16.10 -16.75 3.49
N PHE A 17 15.74 -17.53 4.50
CA PHE A 17 15.07 -18.81 4.31
C PHE A 17 13.63 -18.82 4.76
N ASN A 18 12.77 -19.41 3.94
CA ASN A 18 11.36 -19.65 4.24
C ASN A 18 11.17 -20.88 5.15
N PHE A 19 12.07 -21.84 4.99
CA PHE A 19 12.06 -23.11 5.71
C PHE A 19 13.48 -23.53 6.05
N ILE A 20 13.70 -23.92 7.30
CA ILE A 20 14.97 -24.46 7.79
C ILE A 20 14.66 -25.80 8.46
N CYS A 21 15.40 -26.83 8.08
CA CYS A 21 15.35 -28.15 8.73
C CYS A 21 16.70 -28.46 9.34
N VAL A 22 16.72 -28.80 10.64
CA VAL A 22 17.93 -29.12 11.38
C VAL A 22 17.83 -30.55 11.91
N ASP A 23 18.70 -31.42 11.41
CA ASP A 23 18.89 -32.76 11.96
C ASP A 23 19.96 -32.74 13.05
N ILE A 24 19.54 -32.90 14.31
CA ILE A 24 20.44 -32.89 15.47
C ILE A 24 21.45 -34.04 15.39
N GLY A 25 21.02 -35.23 14.91
CA GLY A 25 21.91 -36.38 14.72
C GLY A 25 23.05 -36.08 13.75
N ALA A 26 22.83 -35.23 12.76
CA ALA A 26 23.84 -34.79 11.80
C ALA A 26 24.84 -33.78 12.38
N LEU A 27 24.53 -33.11 13.49
CA LEU A 27 25.43 -32.13 14.11
C LEU A 27 26.65 -32.78 14.77
N LYS A 28 26.65 -34.08 15.02
CA LYS A 28 27.78 -34.85 15.58
C LYS A 28 28.39 -34.20 16.85
N GLY A 29 27.55 -33.78 17.80
CA GLY A 29 27.96 -33.13 19.02
C GLY A 29 28.34 -31.64 18.92
N LYS A 30 28.10 -30.99 17.76
CA LYS A 30 28.22 -29.54 17.63
C LYS A 30 27.03 -28.87 18.28
N GLU A 31 27.27 -27.67 18.77
CA GLU A 31 26.24 -26.85 19.40
C GLU A 31 25.10 -26.51 18.40
N LEU A 32 23.88 -26.54 18.90
CA LEU A 32 22.69 -26.10 18.16
C LEU A 32 22.62 -24.57 18.16
N LEU A 33 22.92 -23.96 17.03
CA LEU A 33 22.94 -22.49 16.85
C LEU A 33 21.51 -21.95 16.63
N LEU A 34 20.63 -22.07 17.63
CA LEU A 34 19.21 -21.73 17.48
C LEU A 34 18.99 -20.25 17.12
N SER A 35 19.70 -19.32 17.74
CA SER A 35 19.64 -17.87 17.44
C SER A 35 20.03 -17.58 16.00
N GLU A 36 21.03 -18.30 15.48
CA GLU A 36 21.49 -18.14 14.11
C GLU A 36 20.47 -18.68 13.10
N TYR A 37 19.89 -19.86 13.35
CA TYR A 37 18.82 -20.38 12.50
C TYR A 37 17.60 -19.46 12.52
N TYR A 38 17.26 -18.90 13.68
CA TYR A 38 16.15 -17.95 13.78
C TYR A 38 16.45 -16.62 13.08
N ARG A 39 17.69 -16.12 13.11
CA ARG A 39 18.13 -14.97 12.34
C ARG A 39 17.92 -15.17 10.84
N LEU A 40 18.26 -16.37 10.35
CA LEU A 40 18.17 -16.73 8.94
C LEU A 40 16.74 -17.02 8.48
N LEU A 41 15.88 -17.45 9.41
CA LEU A 41 14.49 -17.73 9.12
C LEU A 41 13.73 -16.44 8.92
N ARG A 42 13.04 -16.27 7.79
CA ARG A 42 12.23 -15.10 7.56
C ARG A 42 10.99 -15.06 8.48
N PRO A 43 10.40 -13.88 8.73
CA PRO A 43 9.05 -13.81 9.31
C PRO A 43 8.06 -14.65 8.50
N PHE A 44 7.12 -15.29 9.16
CA PHE A 44 6.20 -16.30 8.59
C PHE A 44 6.90 -17.53 7.98
N GLY A 45 8.14 -17.81 8.37
CA GLY A 45 8.88 -19.01 8.00
C GLY A 45 8.74 -20.10 9.06
N THR A 46 9.16 -21.32 8.71
CA THR A 46 9.11 -22.49 9.58
C THR A 46 10.50 -23.08 9.80
N LEU A 47 10.88 -23.29 11.05
CA LEU A 47 12.07 -24.01 11.45
C LEU A 47 11.63 -25.36 12.05
N VAL A 48 12.19 -26.44 11.54
CA VAL A 48 11.93 -27.82 12.01
C VAL A 48 13.24 -28.38 12.56
N ILE A 49 13.19 -28.92 13.77
CA ILE A 49 14.36 -29.49 14.46
C ILE A 49 14.01 -30.89 14.95
N GLY A 50 14.82 -31.88 14.61
CA GLY A 50 14.61 -33.26 15.01
C GLY A 50 15.84 -34.14 14.85
N ASP A 51 15.68 -35.45 15.07
CA ASP A 51 16.75 -36.45 14.89
C ASP A 51 16.24 -37.58 14.00
N THR A 52 16.83 -37.74 12.82
CA THR A 52 16.46 -38.77 11.86
C THR A 52 16.92 -40.17 12.25
N LYS A 53 17.83 -40.33 13.23
CA LYS A 53 18.47 -41.59 13.58
C LYS A 53 17.88 -42.26 14.83
N ARG A 54 17.05 -41.58 15.60
CA ARG A 54 16.48 -42.13 16.84
C ARG A 54 15.04 -42.57 16.63
N ALA A 55 14.81 -43.88 16.70
CA ALA A 55 13.49 -44.47 16.90
C ALA A 55 12.95 -44.04 18.27
N SER A 56 11.64 -43.94 18.37
CA SER A 56 10.77 -43.23 19.30
C SER A 56 11.01 -43.25 20.82
N ASP A 57 11.91 -44.04 21.38
CA ASP A 57 11.84 -44.37 22.83
C ASP A 57 12.93 -43.73 23.73
N SER A 58 13.87 -42.98 23.23
CA SER A 58 14.96 -42.46 24.05
C SER A 58 15.12 -40.92 24.12
N LEU A 59 14.11 -40.16 23.71
CA LEU A 59 14.15 -38.67 23.69
C LEU A 59 13.65 -38.04 25.00
N THR A 60 14.02 -38.58 26.17
CA THR A 60 13.59 -38.00 27.46
C THR A 60 14.32 -36.72 27.88
N HIS A 61 15.43 -36.36 27.25
CA HIS A 61 16.25 -35.19 27.70
C HIS A 61 16.42 -34.02 26.74
N PRO A 62 16.32 -34.08 25.41
CA PRO A 62 16.48 -32.88 24.57
C PRO A 62 15.29 -31.92 24.59
N HIS A 63 14.09 -32.40 24.97
CA HIS A 63 12.86 -31.62 24.82
C HIS A 63 12.72 -30.47 25.81
N LYS A 64 13.09 -30.69 27.07
CA LYS A 64 13.08 -29.62 28.07
C LYS A 64 14.11 -28.54 27.73
N SER A 65 15.25 -28.96 27.19
CA SER A 65 16.32 -28.05 26.78
C SER A 65 16.00 -27.23 25.53
N LEU A 66 15.24 -27.76 24.56
CA LEU A 66 14.89 -27.00 23.35
C LEU A 66 13.79 -25.97 23.63
N ALA A 67 12.76 -26.36 24.38
CA ALA A 67 11.72 -25.42 24.82
C ALA A 67 12.32 -24.33 25.74
N ASP A 68 13.22 -24.72 26.65
CA ASP A 68 13.92 -23.79 27.54
C ASP A 68 14.90 -22.89 26.76
N LEU A 69 15.61 -23.42 25.75
CA LEU A 69 16.49 -22.64 24.88
C LEU A 69 15.71 -21.59 24.10
N VAL A 70 14.52 -21.94 23.60
CA VAL A 70 13.66 -20.99 22.90
C VAL A 70 13.05 -19.99 23.87
N ALA A 71 12.56 -20.43 25.03
CA ALA A 71 11.98 -19.55 26.05
C ALA A 71 13.00 -18.55 26.63
N ASN A 72 14.27 -18.97 26.73
CA ASN A 72 15.36 -18.16 27.27
C ASN A 72 16.10 -17.36 26.20
N ASN A 73 15.84 -17.57 24.91
CA ASN A 73 16.50 -16.83 23.84
C ASN A 73 15.77 -15.51 23.60
N ARG A 74 16.41 -14.39 23.96
CA ARG A 74 15.85 -13.02 23.81
C ARG A 74 15.63 -12.61 22.34
N ASP A 75 16.28 -13.27 21.41
CA ASP A 75 16.18 -13.01 19.97
C ASP A 75 15.00 -13.71 19.33
N ILE A 76 14.37 -14.66 20.03
CA ILE A 76 13.19 -15.38 19.56
C ILE A 76 11.94 -14.67 20.06
N ASP A 77 11.04 -14.34 19.14
CA ASP A 77 9.76 -13.72 19.48
C ASP A 77 8.94 -14.65 20.40
N ARG A 78 8.47 -14.15 21.55
CA ARG A 78 7.72 -14.94 22.56
C ARG A 78 6.38 -15.50 22.06
N LYS A 79 5.94 -15.10 20.88
CA LYS A 79 4.73 -15.61 20.20
C LYS A 79 5.01 -16.71 19.19
N VAL A 80 6.08 -17.45 19.37
CA VAL A 80 6.41 -18.61 18.54
C VAL A 80 5.40 -19.72 18.80
N ASP A 81 4.77 -20.18 17.74
CA ASP A 81 3.89 -21.35 17.80
C ASP A 81 4.74 -22.62 17.77
N PHE A 82 4.62 -23.40 18.82
CA PHE A 82 5.29 -24.68 18.97
C PHE A 82 4.31 -25.81 18.76
N SER A 83 4.60 -26.67 17.81
CA SER A 83 3.95 -27.95 17.73
C SER A 83 4.99 -29.07 17.71
N ARG A 84 4.60 -30.26 18.12
CA ARG A 84 5.39 -31.46 18.01
C ARG A 84 4.65 -32.45 17.11
N ASP A 85 5.34 -32.88 16.09
CA ASP A 85 4.90 -33.98 15.26
C ASP A 85 5.94 -35.11 15.35
N GLN A 86 5.60 -36.17 16.06
CA GLN A 86 6.46 -37.34 16.30
C GLN A 86 7.84 -36.98 16.86
N GLN A 87 8.86 -36.93 15.99
CA GLN A 87 10.26 -36.71 16.32
C GLN A 87 10.73 -35.26 16.08
N TRP A 88 9.83 -34.39 15.57
CA TRP A 88 10.18 -33.06 15.11
C TRP A 88 9.51 -31.98 15.95
N HIS A 89 10.29 -30.94 16.27
CA HIS A 89 9.79 -29.70 16.84
C HIS A 89 9.62 -28.71 15.70
N VAL A 90 8.43 -28.15 15.59
CA VAL A 90 8.09 -27.15 14.57
C VAL A 90 7.98 -25.79 15.23
N ILE A 91 8.74 -24.82 14.72
CA ILE A 91 8.75 -23.43 15.17
C ILE A 91 8.28 -22.58 14.03
N ASN A 92 7.09 -22.01 14.14
CA ASN A 92 6.56 -21.06 13.17
C ASN A 92 6.87 -19.64 13.64
N ARG A 93 7.65 -18.90 12.84
CA ARG A 93 7.97 -17.51 13.14
C ARG A 93 6.78 -16.62 12.81
N SER A 94 6.37 -15.78 13.75
CA SER A 94 5.31 -14.79 13.55
C SER A 94 5.80 -13.57 12.76
N LYS A 95 4.91 -12.59 12.54
CA LYS A 95 5.29 -11.29 12.01
C LYS A 95 6.28 -10.59 12.94
N LEU A 96 7.11 -9.70 12.39
CA LEU A 96 7.96 -8.85 13.20
C LEU A 96 7.10 -7.89 14.04
N SER A 97 7.34 -7.86 15.34
CA SER A 97 6.69 -6.88 16.23
C SER A 97 7.04 -5.48 15.77
N GLY A 98 6.03 -4.61 15.60
CA GLY A 98 6.20 -3.26 15.06
C GLY A 98 6.39 -3.19 13.54
N GLY A 99 6.32 -4.32 12.82
CA GLY A 99 6.30 -4.32 11.36
C GLY A 99 4.97 -3.81 10.82
N GLY A 100 5.01 -2.88 9.87
CA GLY A 100 3.84 -2.26 9.23
C GLY A 100 3.21 -3.11 8.14
N GLU A 101 2.03 -2.69 7.69
CA GLU A 101 1.26 -3.32 6.60
C GLU A 101 0.98 -2.28 5.50
N TRP A 102 0.68 -2.77 4.29
CA TRP A 102 0.26 -1.92 3.16
C TRP A 102 -0.86 -2.64 2.41
N SER A 103 -2.07 -2.55 2.93
CA SER A 103 -3.20 -3.36 2.47
C SER A 103 -3.97 -2.77 1.29
N HIS A 104 -3.85 -1.47 1.04
CA HIS A 104 -4.60 -0.73 0.02
C HIS A 104 -3.70 0.26 -0.72
N GLN A 105 -4.24 0.94 -1.72
CA GLN A 105 -3.53 1.92 -2.57
C GLN A 105 -2.68 2.91 -1.78
N TYR A 106 -3.22 3.47 -0.70
CA TYR A 106 -2.55 4.44 0.16
C TYR A 106 -2.38 3.87 1.58
N ALA A 107 -1.75 2.72 1.68
CA ALA A 107 -1.43 1.92 2.86
C ALA A 107 -2.63 1.21 3.49
N ASN A 108 -3.75 1.88 3.70
CA ASN A 108 -4.91 1.37 4.45
C ASN A 108 -6.22 2.00 3.93
N PRO A 109 -7.41 1.54 4.40
CA PRO A 109 -8.69 2.10 3.98
C PRO A 109 -8.87 3.59 4.31
N GLY A 110 -8.11 4.11 5.30
CA GLY A 110 -8.08 5.53 5.67
C GLY A 110 -7.19 6.40 4.79
N ASN A 111 -6.54 5.84 3.77
CA ASN A 111 -5.68 6.52 2.81
C ASN A 111 -4.53 7.32 3.47
N THR A 112 -3.92 6.80 4.55
CA THR A 112 -2.88 7.55 5.27
C THR A 112 -1.54 7.63 4.56
N ALA A 113 -1.30 6.78 3.56
CA ALA A 113 -0.02 6.59 2.87
C ALA A 113 1.15 6.29 3.83
N CYS A 114 0.84 5.78 5.02
CA CYS A 114 1.78 5.40 6.07
C CYS A 114 1.48 3.98 6.55
N SER A 115 2.50 3.13 6.55
CA SER A 115 2.41 1.74 7.02
C SER A 115 2.44 1.60 8.54
N GLU A 116 2.81 2.67 9.25
CA GLU A 116 3.07 2.65 10.70
C GLU A 116 4.20 1.69 11.11
N ASP A 117 5.08 1.32 10.20
CA ASP A 117 6.22 0.47 10.50
C ASP A 117 7.20 1.18 11.44
N MET A 118 7.40 0.61 12.64
CA MET A 118 8.29 1.14 13.68
C MET A 118 9.71 0.59 13.60
N ARG A 119 9.97 -0.36 12.70
CA ARG A 119 11.28 -1.04 12.60
C ARG A 119 12.20 -0.38 11.59
N ILE A 120 11.64 0.39 10.68
CA ILE A 120 12.38 1.04 9.60
C ILE A 120 12.90 2.37 10.10
N SER A 121 14.20 2.44 10.38
CA SER A 121 14.88 3.64 10.85
C SER A 121 16.37 3.59 10.54
N GLY A 122 17.03 4.75 10.45
CA GLY A 122 18.46 4.86 10.19
C GLY A 122 18.86 4.36 8.78
N ASN A 123 20.11 3.93 8.64
CA ASN A 123 20.63 3.51 7.34
C ASN A 123 20.02 2.21 6.87
N LEU A 124 19.75 2.14 5.58
CA LEU A 124 19.15 0.99 4.92
C LEU A 124 20.18 0.32 3.99
N LYS A 125 20.19 -1.02 3.98
CA LYS A 125 21.07 -1.81 3.11
C LYS A 125 20.25 -2.72 2.19
N LEU A 126 20.73 -2.94 1.00
CA LEU A 126 20.15 -3.86 0.04
C LEU A 126 20.14 -5.28 0.62
N GLN A 127 18.98 -5.90 0.67
CA GLN A 127 18.77 -7.26 1.13
C GLN A 127 18.67 -8.23 -0.05
N TRP A 128 17.89 -7.87 -1.06
CA TRP A 128 17.69 -8.67 -2.26
C TRP A 128 17.33 -7.79 -3.46
N TYR A 129 17.56 -8.31 -4.65
CA TYR A 129 17.06 -7.79 -5.91
C TYR A 129 16.66 -8.96 -6.82
N GLY A 130 15.73 -8.73 -7.75
CA GLY A 130 15.25 -9.79 -8.63
C GLY A 130 14.01 -9.42 -9.44
N LYS A 131 13.25 -10.44 -9.77
CA LYS A 131 11.99 -10.31 -10.53
C LYS A 131 10.88 -9.64 -9.69
N PRO A 132 9.83 -9.05 -10.34
CA PRO A 132 9.61 -9.11 -11.80
C PRO A 132 10.50 -8.19 -12.62
N GLY A 133 11.07 -7.09 -12.11
CA GLY A 133 11.71 -6.09 -12.94
C GLY A 133 10.70 -5.51 -13.95
N PRO A 134 11.13 -5.08 -15.17
CA PRO A 134 10.24 -4.42 -16.13
C PRO A 134 9.38 -5.39 -16.95
N TYR A 135 9.54 -6.71 -16.79
CA TYR A 135 8.80 -7.69 -17.57
C TYR A 135 7.29 -7.61 -17.31
N ARG A 136 6.54 -7.27 -18.36
CA ARG A 136 5.09 -7.07 -18.32
C ARG A 136 4.62 -6.04 -17.26
N MET A 137 5.50 -5.10 -16.91
CA MET A 137 5.14 -3.99 -16.04
C MET A 137 4.67 -2.81 -16.88
N PHE A 138 3.79 -2.01 -16.30
CA PHE A 138 3.31 -0.78 -16.92
C PHE A 138 4.45 0.22 -17.17
N ASP A 139 4.27 1.07 -18.19
CA ASP A 139 5.08 2.28 -18.29
C ASP A 139 4.99 3.07 -16.96
N ARG A 140 6.15 3.42 -16.42
CA ARG A 140 6.23 4.10 -15.11
C ARG A 140 5.46 5.40 -15.02
N HIS A 141 5.25 6.09 -16.15
CA HIS A 141 4.49 7.33 -16.19
C HIS A 141 3.00 7.12 -16.04
N SER A 142 2.52 5.90 -16.11
CA SER A 142 1.10 5.58 -16.11
C SER A 142 0.42 5.85 -14.77
N TYR A 143 1.17 6.08 -13.67
CA TYR A 143 0.64 6.24 -12.30
C TYR A 143 -0.34 5.12 -11.95
N THR A 144 0.15 3.91 -11.96
CA THR A 144 -0.63 2.70 -11.72
C THR A 144 -0.87 2.42 -10.25
N THR A 145 -1.61 1.35 -9.95
CA THR A 145 -1.87 0.93 -8.57
C THR A 145 -0.58 0.66 -7.81
N ALA A 146 -0.57 1.04 -6.55
CA ALA A 146 0.52 0.71 -5.64
C ALA A 146 0.61 -0.81 -5.44
N PRO A 147 1.82 -1.35 -5.19
CA PRO A 147 1.95 -2.70 -4.67
C PRO A 147 1.26 -2.78 -3.30
N VAL A 148 0.79 -3.98 -2.92
CA VAL A 148 0.23 -4.23 -1.59
C VAL A 148 1.02 -5.32 -0.88
N TYR A 149 1.04 -5.26 0.45
CA TYR A 149 1.80 -6.18 1.29
C TYR A 149 0.95 -6.68 2.44
N SER A 150 0.98 -7.96 2.67
CA SER A 150 0.48 -8.59 3.88
C SER A 150 1.16 -9.94 4.15
N SER A 151 1.36 -10.25 5.42
CA SER A 151 1.84 -11.56 5.88
C SER A 151 3.11 -12.05 5.17
N GLY A 152 4.07 -11.13 4.94
CA GLY A 152 5.36 -11.45 4.30
C GLY A 152 5.30 -11.64 2.80
N ARG A 153 4.20 -11.28 2.15
CA ARG A 153 4.02 -11.37 0.70
C ARG A 153 3.82 -10.00 0.11
N LEU A 154 4.53 -9.75 -0.98
CA LEU A 154 4.42 -8.56 -1.80
C LEU A 154 3.64 -8.91 -3.06
N PHE A 155 2.58 -8.17 -3.34
CA PHE A 155 1.77 -8.33 -4.54
C PHE A 155 1.93 -7.13 -5.45
N THR A 156 2.28 -7.39 -6.70
CA THR A 156 2.56 -6.35 -7.70
C THR A 156 1.76 -6.63 -8.96
N LEU A 157 1.02 -5.63 -9.40
CA LEU A 157 0.21 -5.73 -10.60
C LEU A 157 0.98 -5.23 -11.82
N GLY A 158 1.11 -6.10 -12.82
CA GLY A 158 1.62 -5.76 -14.15
C GLY A 158 0.50 -5.73 -15.21
N GLU A 159 0.88 -5.60 -16.47
CA GLU A 159 -0.05 -5.66 -17.59
C GLU A 159 -0.66 -7.06 -17.69
N LYS A 160 -1.95 -7.16 -17.31
CA LYS A 160 -2.73 -8.42 -17.32
C LYS A 160 -2.08 -9.57 -16.56
N ILE A 161 -1.30 -9.25 -15.53
CA ILE A 161 -0.63 -10.24 -14.67
C ILE A 161 -0.49 -9.74 -13.24
N LEU A 162 -0.71 -10.60 -12.26
CA LEU A 162 -0.45 -10.36 -10.85
C LEU A 162 0.72 -11.23 -10.39
N TYR A 163 1.72 -10.61 -9.78
CA TYR A 163 2.87 -11.28 -9.17
C TYR A 163 2.73 -11.34 -7.66
N ALA A 164 3.14 -12.46 -7.07
CA ALA A 164 3.35 -12.59 -5.64
C ALA A 164 4.79 -12.97 -5.35
N ASN A 165 5.48 -12.13 -4.60
CA ASN A 165 6.85 -12.37 -4.18
C ASN A 165 6.94 -12.50 -2.66
N ASP A 166 7.89 -13.28 -2.21
CA ASP A 166 8.32 -13.24 -0.82
C ASP A 166 9.00 -11.90 -0.55
N ALA A 167 8.47 -11.15 0.42
CA ALA A 167 8.93 -9.80 0.69
C ALA A 167 10.35 -9.75 1.26
N TYR A 168 10.82 -10.81 1.96
CA TYR A 168 12.08 -10.81 2.69
C TYR A 168 13.29 -11.28 1.86
N ASN A 169 13.04 -12.09 0.81
CA ASN A 169 14.10 -12.64 -0.03
C ASN A 169 13.85 -12.52 -1.53
N GLY A 170 12.76 -11.87 -1.94
CA GLY A 170 12.45 -11.56 -3.33
C GLY A 170 12.01 -12.76 -4.19
N ARG A 171 11.90 -13.97 -3.61
CA ARG A 171 11.52 -15.16 -4.37
C ARG A 171 10.12 -15.01 -4.96
N LEU A 172 9.96 -15.24 -6.26
CA LEU A 172 8.67 -15.37 -6.89
C LEU A 172 7.94 -16.61 -6.33
N LEU A 173 6.78 -16.39 -5.73
CA LEU A 173 5.94 -17.44 -5.14
C LEU A 173 4.99 -18.00 -6.20
N TRP A 174 4.32 -17.12 -6.92
CA TRP A 174 3.43 -17.44 -8.03
C TRP A 174 3.18 -16.20 -8.89
N GLU A 175 2.69 -16.44 -10.08
CA GLU A 175 2.14 -15.42 -10.99
C GLU A 175 0.77 -15.86 -11.48
N LYS A 176 -0.10 -14.90 -11.80
CA LYS A 176 -1.46 -15.15 -12.22
C LYS A 176 -1.81 -14.28 -13.41
N GLU A 177 -2.17 -14.93 -14.51
CA GLU A 177 -2.70 -14.28 -15.70
C GLU A 177 -4.10 -13.68 -15.45
N LEU A 178 -4.30 -12.48 -15.96
CA LEU A 178 -5.54 -11.69 -15.86
C LEU A 178 -5.94 -11.17 -17.25
N PRO A 179 -6.25 -12.03 -18.22
CA PRO A 179 -6.39 -11.65 -19.63
C PRO A 179 -7.49 -10.62 -19.89
N SER A 180 -8.57 -10.65 -19.09
CA SER A 180 -9.69 -9.71 -19.20
C SER A 180 -9.44 -8.38 -18.48
N MET A 181 -8.32 -8.21 -17.81
CA MET A 181 -8.07 -6.99 -17.06
C MET A 181 -7.66 -5.85 -17.97
N GLU A 182 -8.44 -4.78 -17.97
CA GLU A 182 -8.00 -3.52 -18.55
C GLU A 182 -7.07 -2.79 -17.58
N PRO A 183 -5.88 -2.37 -18.05
CA PRO A 183 -4.96 -1.61 -17.20
C PRO A 183 -5.59 -0.27 -16.83
N ARG A 184 -5.63 0.04 -15.55
CA ARG A 184 -6.06 1.36 -15.05
C ARG A 184 -4.85 2.21 -14.74
N VAL A 185 -4.86 3.40 -15.23
CA VAL A 185 -3.77 4.36 -15.13
C VAL A 185 -4.28 5.71 -14.61
N ASN A 186 -3.38 6.61 -14.29
CA ASN A 186 -3.71 7.93 -13.77
C ASN A 186 -4.49 7.91 -12.45
N LEU A 187 -4.06 7.09 -11.50
CA LEU A 187 -4.73 6.93 -10.20
C LEU A 187 -4.98 8.23 -9.41
N PRO A 188 -4.24 9.35 -9.59
CA PRO A 188 -4.66 10.64 -9.05
C PRO A 188 -6.04 11.11 -9.51
N ARG A 189 -6.57 10.54 -10.60
CA ARG A 189 -7.92 10.82 -11.15
C ARG A 189 -8.96 9.78 -10.74
N ASP A 190 -8.54 8.70 -10.14
CA ASP A 190 -9.37 7.54 -9.80
C ASP A 190 -9.07 7.04 -8.39
N CYS A 191 -9.34 5.80 -8.10
CA CYS A 191 -9.17 5.13 -6.81
C CYS A 191 -8.33 3.86 -6.94
N GLY A 192 -7.91 3.32 -5.80
CA GLY A 192 -7.30 2.00 -5.73
C GLY A 192 -8.30 0.89 -6.07
N TYR A 193 -7.81 -0.14 -6.75
CA TYR A 193 -8.61 -1.28 -7.20
C TYR A 193 -7.96 -2.63 -6.89
N MET A 194 -6.99 -2.64 -5.98
CA MET A 194 -6.35 -3.80 -5.39
C MET A 194 -6.26 -3.65 -3.88
N GLY A 195 -6.51 -4.72 -3.15
CA GLY A 195 -6.37 -4.77 -1.70
C GLY A 195 -5.99 -6.17 -1.22
N VAL A 196 -5.54 -6.30 0.02
CA VAL A 196 -5.07 -7.56 0.60
C VAL A 196 -5.44 -7.68 2.07
N ASP A 197 -5.77 -8.88 2.50
CA ASP A 197 -5.79 -9.30 3.89
C ASP A 197 -4.68 -10.34 4.17
N SER A 198 -4.70 -11.02 5.31
CA SER A 198 -3.69 -12.03 5.67
C SER A 198 -3.63 -13.22 4.70
N ASP A 199 -4.76 -13.58 4.10
CA ASP A 199 -4.95 -14.82 3.37
C ASP A 199 -5.32 -14.64 1.89
N HIS A 200 -5.77 -13.45 1.50
CA HIS A 200 -6.29 -13.20 0.14
C HIS A 200 -5.84 -11.88 -0.43
N VAL A 201 -5.75 -11.84 -1.75
CA VAL A 201 -5.65 -10.63 -2.57
C VAL A 201 -6.99 -10.42 -3.27
N TYR A 202 -7.46 -9.20 -3.27
CA TYR A 202 -8.68 -8.77 -3.93
C TYR A 202 -8.34 -7.81 -5.05
N LEU A 203 -8.91 -8.04 -6.22
CA LEU A 203 -8.60 -7.27 -7.42
C LEU A 203 -9.86 -7.01 -8.23
N ALA A 204 -10.10 -5.75 -8.57
CA ALA A 204 -11.18 -5.38 -9.47
C ALA A 204 -10.80 -5.68 -10.92
N VAL A 205 -11.54 -6.58 -11.56
CA VAL A 205 -11.35 -7.02 -12.94
C VAL A 205 -12.70 -6.92 -13.66
N GLU A 206 -12.83 -6.02 -14.62
CA GLU A 206 -14.10 -5.72 -15.29
C GLU A 206 -15.23 -5.43 -14.28
N ASN A 207 -16.34 -6.15 -14.36
CA ASN A 207 -17.48 -6.03 -13.46
C ASN A 207 -17.35 -6.84 -12.16
N ASN A 208 -16.21 -7.48 -11.93
CA ASN A 208 -16.00 -8.34 -10.77
C ASN A 208 -14.90 -7.81 -9.85
N CYS A 209 -15.02 -8.11 -8.56
CA CYS A 209 -13.88 -8.22 -7.67
C CYS A 209 -13.54 -9.70 -7.50
N ILE A 210 -12.34 -10.12 -7.90
CA ILE A 210 -11.86 -11.48 -7.70
C ILE A 210 -11.13 -11.59 -6.37
N LYS A 211 -11.48 -12.62 -5.58
CA LYS A 211 -10.79 -13.02 -4.37
C LYS A 211 -9.81 -14.14 -4.72
N VAL A 212 -8.53 -13.89 -4.51
CA VAL A 212 -7.43 -14.78 -4.87
C VAL A 212 -6.71 -15.23 -3.61
N ASN A 213 -6.53 -16.53 -3.44
CA ASN A 213 -5.76 -17.08 -2.32
C ASN A 213 -4.30 -16.59 -2.37
N ALA A 214 -3.85 -15.93 -1.31
CA ALA A 214 -2.54 -15.28 -1.25
C ALA A 214 -1.36 -16.25 -1.28
N ARG A 215 -1.56 -17.52 -0.92
CA ARG A 215 -0.51 -18.56 -0.94
C ARG A 215 -0.38 -19.25 -2.29
N SER A 216 -1.51 -19.51 -2.95
CA SER A 216 -1.56 -20.35 -4.16
C SER A 216 -1.83 -19.61 -5.46
N GLY A 217 -2.29 -18.35 -5.43
CA GLY A 217 -2.71 -17.60 -6.61
C GLY A 217 -4.04 -18.09 -7.22
N LYS A 218 -4.75 -19.04 -6.58
CA LYS A 218 -6.03 -19.56 -7.09
C LYS A 218 -7.16 -18.58 -6.78
N THR A 219 -8.01 -18.31 -7.77
CA THR A 219 -9.26 -17.56 -7.56
C THR A 219 -10.25 -18.45 -6.81
N GLU A 220 -10.79 -17.92 -5.72
CA GLU A 220 -11.77 -18.63 -4.88
C GLU A 220 -13.19 -18.12 -5.12
N ILE A 221 -13.38 -16.80 -5.19
CA ILE A 221 -14.69 -16.16 -5.31
C ILE A 221 -14.60 -15.00 -6.31
N LYS A 222 -15.70 -14.74 -6.99
CA LYS A 222 -15.94 -13.52 -7.76
C LYS A 222 -17.17 -12.81 -7.19
N PHE A 223 -17.00 -11.55 -6.81
CA PHE A 223 -18.09 -10.68 -6.39
C PHE A 223 -18.46 -9.78 -7.56
N ASN A 224 -19.74 -9.62 -7.87
CA ASN A 224 -20.21 -8.74 -8.95
C ASN A 224 -20.37 -7.32 -8.43
N CYS A 225 -20.05 -6.31 -9.25
CA CYS A 225 -20.45 -4.93 -8.98
C CYS A 225 -21.97 -4.76 -9.11
N GLN A 226 -22.47 -3.66 -8.55
CA GLN A 226 -23.91 -3.37 -8.58
C GLN A 226 -24.29 -2.72 -9.91
N LYS A 227 -25.34 -3.23 -10.54
CA LYS A 227 -25.98 -2.60 -11.71
C LYS A 227 -27.09 -1.67 -11.22
N ILE A 228 -26.91 -0.36 -11.43
CA ILE A 228 -27.80 0.67 -10.89
C ILE A 228 -28.85 1.10 -11.95
N ASP A 229 -28.44 1.09 -13.20
CA ASP A 229 -29.23 1.48 -14.36
C ASP A 229 -29.07 0.42 -15.45
N ASN A 230 -30.18 -0.02 -16.05
CA ASN A 230 -30.16 -1.07 -17.07
C ASN A 230 -29.64 -0.60 -18.44
N ASP A 231 -29.59 0.70 -18.66
CA ASP A 231 -29.07 1.30 -19.89
C ASP A 231 -27.55 1.29 -19.98
N TYR A 232 -26.86 0.93 -18.89
CA TYR A 232 -25.40 0.92 -18.83
C TYR A 232 -24.84 -0.40 -18.32
N ASP A 233 -23.68 -0.76 -18.85
CA ASP A 233 -22.82 -1.76 -18.25
C ASP A 233 -21.89 -1.10 -17.22
N TYR A 234 -21.53 -1.87 -16.20
CA TYR A 234 -20.74 -1.38 -15.07
C TYR A 234 -19.50 -2.22 -14.86
N ASN A 235 -18.42 -1.53 -14.53
CA ASN A 235 -17.18 -2.12 -14.06
C ASN A 235 -16.99 -1.80 -12.57
N TRP A 236 -16.27 -2.67 -11.88
CA TRP A 236 -15.91 -2.44 -10.48
C TRP A 236 -14.97 -1.24 -10.36
N GLY A 237 -15.35 -0.22 -9.60
CA GLY A 237 -14.57 0.98 -9.35
C GLY A 237 -13.64 0.85 -8.15
N TYR A 238 -14.00 1.51 -7.04
CA TYR A 238 -13.28 1.47 -5.78
C TYR A 238 -13.30 0.08 -5.15
N LEU A 239 -12.21 -0.24 -4.43
CA LEU A 239 -12.09 -1.48 -3.68
C LEU A 239 -11.46 -1.21 -2.32
N ALA A 240 -12.12 -1.66 -1.25
CA ALA A 240 -11.52 -1.75 0.08
C ALA A 240 -12.04 -2.96 0.85
N ILE A 241 -11.20 -3.49 1.72
CA ILE A 241 -11.53 -4.56 2.65
C ILE A 241 -11.40 -4.01 4.07
N VAL A 242 -12.47 -4.11 4.84
CA VAL A 242 -12.46 -3.76 6.27
C VAL A 242 -13.10 -4.92 7.03
N GLU A 243 -12.33 -5.59 7.85
CA GLU A 243 -12.75 -6.80 8.56
C GLU A 243 -13.28 -7.87 7.58
N LYS A 244 -14.57 -8.20 7.64
CA LYS A 244 -15.25 -9.18 6.79
C LYS A 244 -16.13 -8.53 5.72
N THR A 245 -15.97 -7.24 5.49
CA THR A 245 -16.77 -6.48 4.54
C THR A 245 -15.92 -6.01 3.37
N LEU A 246 -16.38 -6.31 2.16
CA LEU A 246 -15.83 -5.80 0.91
C LEU A 246 -16.66 -4.60 0.48
N PHE A 247 -15.99 -3.45 0.33
CA PHE A 247 -16.58 -2.23 -0.21
C PHE A 247 -16.20 -2.08 -1.68
N GLY A 248 -17.17 -1.71 -2.49
CA GLY A 248 -16.99 -1.46 -3.91
C GLY A 248 -17.79 -0.27 -4.40
N SER A 249 -17.43 0.21 -5.58
CA SER A 249 -18.24 1.17 -6.32
C SER A 249 -18.46 0.71 -7.74
N SER A 250 -19.49 1.22 -8.42
CA SER A 250 -19.81 0.87 -9.82
C SER A 250 -19.58 2.06 -10.75
N VAL A 251 -18.66 1.89 -11.68
CA VAL A 251 -18.32 2.86 -12.73
C VAL A 251 -18.91 2.38 -14.04
N ARG A 252 -19.58 3.25 -14.80
CA ARG A 252 -20.05 2.90 -16.15
C ARG A 252 -18.86 2.47 -17.02
N SER A 253 -19.00 1.37 -17.75
CA SER A 253 -17.94 0.81 -18.60
C SER A 253 -17.38 1.85 -19.57
N GLY A 254 -16.07 1.78 -19.85
CA GLY A 254 -15.40 2.72 -20.73
C GLY A 254 -15.04 4.09 -20.11
N ASN A 255 -15.26 4.29 -18.79
CA ASN A 255 -14.94 5.56 -18.13
C ASN A 255 -13.61 5.56 -17.37
N PHE A 256 -12.89 4.44 -17.28
CA PHE A 256 -11.53 4.40 -16.74
C PHE A 256 -10.51 4.99 -17.71
N TYR A 257 -9.38 5.46 -17.17
CA TYR A 257 -8.21 5.80 -17.95
C TYR A 257 -7.39 4.54 -18.16
N THR A 258 -7.24 4.12 -19.41
CA THR A 258 -6.53 2.88 -19.79
C THR A 258 -5.27 3.16 -20.61
N GLU A 259 -5.10 4.39 -21.10
CA GLU A 259 -3.94 4.81 -21.87
C GLU A 259 -2.85 5.40 -20.97
N GLY A 260 -1.65 4.84 -21.03
CA GLY A 260 -0.52 5.21 -20.19
C GLY A 260 0.05 6.60 -20.44
N ARG A 261 -0.08 7.11 -21.65
CA ARG A 261 0.35 8.47 -22.04
C ARG A 261 -0.86 9.33 -22.29
N GLY A 262 -1.26 10.07 -21.28
CA GLY A 262 -2.32 11.06 -21.41
C GLY A 262 -1.75 12.49 -21.44
N PRO A 263 -2.58 13.49 -21.72
CA PRO A 263 -2.21 14.91 -21.73
C PRO A 263 -1.72 15.45 -20.38
N TRP A 264 -1.72 14.64 -19.34
CA TRP A 264 -1.15 14.94 -18.02
C TRP A 264 0.38 14.94 -17.98
N TYR A 265 1.03 14.51 -19.07
CA TYR A 265 2.49 14.59 -19.23
C TYR A 265 2.95 16.02 -19.54
N ASP A 266 2.03 16.92 -19.81
CA ASP A 266 2.36 18.32 -19.99
C ASP A 266 2.68 18.97 -18.64
N ASP A 267 3.98 19.21 -18.43
CA ASP A 267 4.54 19.88 -17.28
C ASP A 267 4.19 21.34 -17.15
N SER A 268 3.55 21.90 -18.16
CA SER A 268 3.12 23.29 -18.16
C SER A 268 2.12 23.62 -17.04
N GLY A 269 1.87 22.63 -16.17
CA GLY A 269 1.06 22.70 -14.96
C GLY A 269 -0.24 23.41 -15.19
N PHE A 270 -1.37 22.81 -14.91
CA PHE A 270 -2.67 23.47 -14.89
C PHE A 270 -3.19 24.12 -16.20
N LYS A 271 -2.37 24.25 -17.22
CA LYS A 271 -2.83 24.78 -18.52
C LYS A 271 -3.71 23.80 -19.26
N ASN A 272 -3.60 22.50 -18.91
CA ASN A 272 -4.44 21.47 -19.50
C ASN A 272 -5.72 21.28 -18.67
N PRO A 273 -6.91 21.59 -19.22
CA PRO A 273 -8.18 21.34 -18.55
C PRO A 273 -8.37 19.89 -18.10
N GLN A 274 -7.70 18.95 -18.74
CA GLN A 274 -7.83 17.53 -18.47
C GLN A 274 -7.17 17.08 -17.15
N ASP A 275 -6.29 17.88 -16.54
CA ASP A 275 -5.70 17.56 -15.24
C ASP A 275 -6.73 17.47 -14.11
N SER A 276 -7.83 18.18 -14.23
CA SER A 276 -8.94 18.13 -13.28
C SER A 276 -9.95 16.99 -13.53
N HIS A 277 -9.77 16.19 -14.57
CA HIS A 277 -10.67 15.08 -14.83
C HIS A 277 -10.65 14.04 -13.71
N LYS A 278 -11.81 13.56 -13.29
CA LYS A 278 -11.97 12.51 -12.28
C LYS A 278 -12.91 11.43 -12.78
N VAL A 279 -12.64 10.19 -12.40
CA VAL A 279 -13.58 9.07 -12.62
C VAL A 279 -14.67 9.14 -11.54
N LEU A 280 -15.91 8.90 -11.99
CA LEU A 280 -17.09 8.93 -11.15
C LEU A 280 -17.76 7.56 -11.11
N SER A 281 -18.29 7.19 -9.95
CA SER A 281 -19.13 6.01 -9.75
C SER A 281 -20.59 6.43 -9.59
N ASP A 282 -21.53 5.56 -10.03
CA ASP A 282 -22.99 5.76 -9.84
C ASP A 282 -23.50 5.24 -8.50
N CYS A 283 -22.68 4.46 -7.77
CA CYS A 283 -23.00 4.00 -6.43
C CYS A 283 -21.74 3.55 -5.70
N ILE A 284 -21.89 3.43 -4.37
CA ILE A 284 -21.00 2.69 -3.50
C ILE A 284 -21.80 1.65 -2.73
N PHE A 285 -21.20 0.48 -2.44
CA PHE A 285 -21.89 -0.64 -1.84
C PHE A 285 -20.98 -1.45 -0.92
N ALA A 286 -21.59 -2.23 -0.03
CA ALA A 286 -20.92 -3.17 0.86
C ALA A 286 -21.43 -4.59 0.65
N ILE A 287 -20.50 -5.56 0.72
CA ILE A 287 -20.76 -6.99 0.59
C ILE A 287 -20.19 -7.71 1.82
N ASP A 288 -21.01 -8.56 2.45
CA ASP A 288 -20.54 -9.54 3.44
C ASP A 288 -19.74 -10.65 2.72
N MET A 289 -18.43 -10.71 3.00
CA MET A 289 -17.54 -11.68 2.36
C MET A 289 -17.71 -13.11 2.87
N VAL A 290 -18.39 -13.30 4.02
CA VAL A 290 -18.66 -14.65 4.58
C VAL A 290 -19.83 -15.29 3.84
N ASN A 291 -20.91 -14.53 3.66
CA ASN A 291 -22.15 -15.01 3.06
C ASN A 291 -22.27 -14.70 1.58
N ASN A 292 -21.33 -13.93 1.03
CA ASN A 292 -21.36 -13.42 -0.35
C ASN A 292 -22.67 -12.66 -0.67
N LYS A 293 -23.14 -11.86 0.30
CA LYS A 293 -24.39 -11.10 0.17
C LYS A 293 -24.15 -9.61 0.27
N GLN A 294 -24.84 -8.87 -0.58
CA GLN A 294 -24.91 -7.42 -0.46
C GLN A 294 -25.52 -7.03 0.89
N ILE A 295 -24.90 -6.09 1.60
CA ILE A 295 -25.38 -5.52 2.86
C ILE A 295 -26.22 -4.29 2.56
N TRP A 296 -25.64 -3.34 1.81
CA TRP A 296 -26.29 -2.10 1.42
C TRP A 296 -25.71 -1.53 0.11
N THR A 297 -26.45 -0.61 -0.50
CA THR A 297 -26.00 0.21 -1.62
C THR A 297 -26.49 1.64 -1.43
N TYR A 298 -25.58 2.59 -1.59
CA TYR A 298 -25.88 4.02 -1.68
C TYR A 298 -25.76 4.46 -3.15
N LYS A 299 -26.82 5.06 -3.70
CA LYS A 299 -26.85 5.58 -5.06
C LYS A 299 -26.49 7.06 -5.05
N GLY A 300 -25.52 7.46 -5.86
CA GLY A 300 -25.04 8.83 -6.00
C GLY A 300 -23.86 8.90 -6.94
N VAL A 301 -23.57 10.07 -7.48
CA VAL A 301 -22.44 10.28 -8.38
C VAL A 301 -21.21 10.65 -7.56
N ILE A 302 -20.34 9.68 -7.33
CA ILE A 302 -19.25 9.72 -6.36
C ILE A 302 -17.92 9.94 -7.06
N ILE A 303 -17.11 10.88 -6.59
CA ILE A 303 -15.74 11.11 -7.08
C ILE A 303 -14.82 10.04 -6.45
N ASN A 304 -14.36 9.09 -7.26
CA ASN A 304 -13.63 7.91 -6.81
C ASN A 304 -12.39 8.23 -5.97
N SER A 305 -11.60 9.24 -6.34
CA SER A 305 -10.36 9.60 -5.63
C SER A 305 -10.60 10.12 -4.20
N THR A 306 -11.85 10.37 -3.83
CA THR A 306 -12.23 10.88 -2.50
C THR A 306 -12.81 9.83 -1.57
N ILE A 307 -12.88 8.56 -1.96
CA ILE A 307 -13.45 7.52 -1.11
C ILE A 307 -12.44 7.11 -0.03
N THR A 308 -12.87 7.14 1.23
CA THR A 308 -12.04 6.85 2.42
C THR A 308 -12.89 6.19 3.49
N ILE A 309 -12.34 5.20 4.19
CA ILE A 309 -13.03 4.48 5.26
C ILE A 309 -12.26 4.60 6.58
N GLY A 310 -12.95 4.97 7.64
CA GLY A 310 -12.38 5.00 8.97
C GLY A 310 -13.39 5.43 10.05
N GLY A 311 -13.18 5.09 11.31
CA GLY A 311 -14.04 5.48 12.43
C GLY A 311 -15.50 5.02 12.29
N ASN A 312 -15.72 3.81 11.78
CA ASN A 312 -17.04 3.24 11.49
C ASN A 312 -17.84 4.02 10.42
N ARG A 313 -17.16 4.75 9.55
CA ARG A 313 -17.79 5.52 8.46
C ARG A 313 -17.06 5.37 7.15
N ILE A 314 -17.78 5.62 6.06
CA ILE A 314 -17.24 5.82 4.74
C ILE A 314 -17.51 7.26 4.32
N TYR A 315 -16.47 7.93 3.82
CA TYR A 315 -16.49 9.33 3.38
C TYR A 315 -16.19 9.40 1.91
N PHE A 316 -16.84 10.31 1.22
CA PHE A 316 -16.59 10.61 -0.20
C PHE A 316 -17.16 11.97 -0.57
N VAL A 317 -16.79 12.47 -1.73
CA VAL A 317 -17.42 13.65 -2.32
C VAL A 317 -18.38 13.18 -3.41
N GLU A 318 -19.63 13.60 -3.27
CA GLU A 318 -20.70 13.38 -4.22
C GLU A 318 -20.92 14.63 -5.09
N ASN A 319 -21.12 14.42 -6.38
CA ASN A 319 -21.45 15.47 -7.32
C ASN A 319 -22.96 15.42 -7.63
N ARG A 320 -23.68 16.50 -7.30
CA ARG A 320 -25.11 16.65 -7.54
C ARG A 320 -25.45 17.68 -8.64
N ASN A 321 -24.47 18.03 -9.45
CA ASN A 321 -24.67 18.94 -10.57
C ASN A 321 -25.60 18.33 -11.62
N PRO A 322 -26.70 19.00 -12.02
CA PRO A 322 -27.67 18.48 -12.99
C PRO A 322 -27.05 18.02 -14.32
N LYS A 323 -26.02 18.73 -14.81
CA LYS A 323 -25.32 18.35 -16.04
C LYS A 323 -24.61 17.01 -15.91
N VAL A 324 -23.99 16.75 -14.73
CA VAL A 324 -23.29 15.51 -14.45
C VAL A 324 -24.27 14.37 -14.20
N LEU A 325 -25.35 14.62 -13.45
CA LEU A 325 -26.40 13.63 -13.19
C LEU A 325 -27.05 13.11 -14.49
N GLN A 326 -27.38 14.03 -15.42
CA GLN A 326 -27.99 13.71 -16.70
C GLN A 326 -26.97 13.19 -17.74
N GLY A 327 -25.69 13.41 -17.52
CA GLY A 327 -24.62 13.03 -18.43
C GLY A 327 -24.48 11.51 -18.57
N LYS A 328 -24.15 11.05 -19.79
CA LYS A 328 -23.85 9.63 -20.06
C LYS A 328 -22.47 9.22 -19.53
N ALA A 329 -21.49 10.11 -19.66
CA ALA A 329 -20.14 9.87 -19.17
C ALA A 329 -20.05 9.97 -17.63
N ARG A 330 -19.19 9.16 -17.04
CA ARG A 330 -18.83 9.21 -15.61
C ARG A 330 -17.38 9.65 -15.45
N ARG A 331 -17.06 10.75 -16.13
CA ARG A 331 -15.81 11.49 -16.00
C ARG A 331 -16.14 12.95 -15.75
N LEU A 332 -15.76 13.45 -14.61
CA LEU A 332 -15.84 14.88 -14.33
C LEU A 332 -14.78 15.59 -15.15
N SER A 333 -15.17 16.54 -16.01
CA SER A 333 -14.25 17.14 -16.99
C SER A 333 -13.81 18.54 -16.61
N GLY A 334 -14.67 19.41 -16.14
CA GLY A 334 -14.25 20.74 -15.72
C GLY A 334 -15.35 21.80 -15.75
N GLY A 335 -15.00 23.02 -15.40
CA GLY A 335 -15.92 24.16 -15.41
C GLY A 335 -17.07 23.98 -14.42
N GLU A 336 -18.29 24.24 -14.88
CA GLU A 336 -19.49 24.19 -14.07
C GLU A 336 -19.79 22.81 -13.47
N GLU A 337 -19.25 21.72 -14.04
CA GLU A 337 -19.42 20.36 -13.50
C GLU A 337 -18.83 20.20 -12.09
N TRP A 338 -17.92 21.08 -11.67
CA TRP A 338 -17.34 21.12 -10.34
C TRP A 338 -18.23 21.85 -9.31
N MET A 339 -19.42 22.29 -9.72
CA MET A 339 -20.39 22.86 -8.80
C MET A 339 -21.28 21.77 -8.20
N GLU A 340 -21.97 22.09 -7.11
CA GLU A 340 -22.88 21.17 -6.38
C GLU A 340 -22.17 19.91 -5.86
N LEU A 341 -21.01 20.11 -5.23
CA LEU A 341 -20.25 19.07 -4.53
C LEU A 341 -20.66 18.99 -3.07
N TYR A 342 -20.79 17.77 -2.56
CA TYR A 342 -21.15 17.49 -1.17
C TYR A 342 -20.18 16.48 -0.57
N LEU A 343 -19.57 16.82 0.57
CA LEU A 343 -18.83 15.86 1.37
C LEU A 343 -19.84 15.06 2.18
N VAL A 344 -19.85 13.76 1.98
CA VAL A 344 -20.84 12.83 2.54
C VAL A 344 -20.16 11.84 3.47
N ALA A 345 -20.79 11.54 4.61
CA ALA A 345 -20.42 10.47 5.51
C ALA A 345 -21.60 9.50 5.70
N LEU A 346 -21.36 8.23 5.42
CA LEU A 346 -22.30 7.14 5.68
C LEU A 346 -21.81 6.29 6.84
N ASP A 347 -22.75 5.69 7.56
CA ASP A 347 -22.43 4.60 8.49
C ASP A 347 -21.94 3.38 7.71
N VAL A 348 -20.80 2.84 8.07
CA VAL A 348 -20.11 1.78 7.32
C VAL A 348 -20.89 0.46 7.31
N LYS A 349 -21.70 0.19 8.34
CA LYS A 349 -22.45 -1.07 8.48
C LYS A 349 -23.79 -1.03 7.76
N THR A 350 -24.45 0.14 7.76
CA THR A 350 -25.83 0.28 7.27
C THR A 350 -25.95 1.04 5.95
N GLY A 351 -24.92 1.79 5.56
CA GLY A 351 -24.96 2.68 4.39
C GLY A 351 -25.87 3.90 4.57
N GLN A 352 -26.39 4.13 5.77
CA GLN A 352 -27.25 5.28 6.06
C GLN A 352 -26.42 6.57 6.17
N LEU A 353 -27.02 7.67 5.69
CA LEU A 353 -26.45 9.00 5.79
C LEU A 353 -26.31 9.41 7.27
N VAL A 354 -25.10 9.79 7.66
CA VAL A 354 -24.81 10.32 9.01
C VAL A 354 -24.78 11.85 8.99
N TRP A 355 -24.04 12.41 8.04
CA TRP A 355 -23.99 13.84 7.78
C TRP A 355 -23.53 14.13 6.36
N GLU A 356 -23.86 15.31 5.88
CA GLU A 356 -23.36 15.84 4.62
C GLU A 356 -23.13 17.34 4.71
N ASN A 357 -22.16 17.83 3.95
CA ASN A 357 -21.85 19.26 3.89
C ASN A 357 -21.64 19.69 2.43
N LYS A 358 -22.31 20.75 2.02
CA LYS A 358 -22.03 21.36 0.72
C LYS A 358 -20.62 21.93 0.72
N MET A 359 -19.90 21.66 -0.36
CA MET A 359 -18.54 22.16 -0.56
C MET A 359 -18.55 23.27 -1.61
N GLU A 360 -18.02 24.43 -1.24
CA GLU A 360 -17.90 25.54 -2.15
C GLU A 360 -16.48 25.55 -2.72
N PHE A 361 -16.36 25.48 -4.04
CA PHE A 361 -15.11 25.59 -4.77
C PHE A 361 -15.27 26.57 -5.94
N GLU A 362 -14.34 27.50 -6.05
CA GLU A 362 -14.36 28.50 -7.12
C GLU A 362 -13.73 28.00 -8.42
N GLN A 363 -12.94 26.89 -8.39
CA GLN A 363 -12.09 26.50 -9.51
C GLN A 363 -11.94 24.97 -9.64
N ARG A 364 -11.47 24.54 -10.79
CA ARG A 364 -11.07 23.16 -11.11
C ARG A 364 -10.00 22.66 -10.14
N THR A 365 -10.07 21.40 -9.78
CA THR A 365 -9.20 20.77 -8.79
C THR A 365 -8.46 19.58 -9.39
N PRO A 366 -7.16 19.69 -9.76
CA PRO A 366 -6.37 18.57 -10.28
C PRO A 366 -6.23 17.42 -9.28
N VAL A 367 -6.06 17.76 -8.01
CA VAL A 367 -5.95 16.78 -6.91
C VAL A 367 -7.13 16.95 -5.99
N PHE A 368 -7.75 15.81 -5.66
CA PHE A 368 -8.85 15.77 -4.72
C PHE A 368 -8.80 14.43 -3.99
N PHE A 369 -8.31 14.45 -2.76
CA PHE A 369 -8.18 13.28 -1.91
C PHE A 369 -8.81 13.51 -0.55
N THR A 370 -9.22 12.42 0.09
CA THR A 370 -9.58 12.40 1.50
C THR A 370 -8.75 11.35 2.22
N CYS A 371 -8.35 11.66 3.46
CA CYS A 371 -7.62 10.77 4.33
C CYS A 371 -8.22 10.80 5.73
N TYR A 372 -8.28 9.67 6.40
CA TYR A 372 -8.83 9.57 7.75
C TYR A 372 -7.80 9.03 8.74
N LYS A 373 -7.71 9.67 9.89
CA LYS A 373 -7.02 9.12 11.07
C LYS A 373 -7.58 9.72 12.37
N GLU A 374 -7.78 8.87 13.37
CA GLU A 374 -8.12 9.25 14.76
C GLU A 374 -9.24 10.31 14.90
N GLY A 375 -10.31 10.16 14.13
CA GLY A 375 -11.47 11.07 14.21
C GLY A 375 -11.32 12.35 13.38
N ILE A 376 -10.23 12.53 12.67
CA ILE A 376 -10.01 13.65 11.75
C ILE A 376 -10.06 13.14 10.31
N LEU A 377 -10.88 13.78 9.49
CA LEU A 377 -10.91 13.61 8.04
C LEU A 377 -10.18 14.81 7.40
N ILE A 378 -9.10 14.53 6.72
CA ILE A 378 -8.39 15.51 5.90
C ILE A 378 -8.99 15.49 4.51
N VAL A 379 -9.40 16.66 4.02
CA VAL A 379 -9.81 16.89 2.64
C VAL A 379 -8.75 17.75 1.98
N LEU A 380 -8.05 17.17 1.01
CA LEU A 380 -7.03 17.88 0.23
C LEU A 380 -7.55 18.17 -1.16
N ARG A 381 -7.41 19.40 -1.59
CA ARG A 381 -7.47 19.80 -3.00
C ARG A 381 -6.25 20.60 -3.40
N SER A 382 -5.93 20.61 -4.68
CA SER A 382 -4.96 21.56 -5.23
C SER A 382 -5.68 22.58 -6.12
N SER A 383 -5.15 23.79 -6.11
CA SER A 383 -5.49 24.87 -7.05
C SER A 383 -4.38 25.00 -8.10
N THR A 384 -4.38 26.08 -8.87
CA THR A 384 -3.34 26.39 -9.84
C THR A 384 -1.98 26.69 -9.23
N LYS A 385 -1.91 27.01 -7.94
CA LYS A 385 -0.68 27.46 -7.26
C LYS A 385 -0.51 26.91 -5.85
N SER A 386 -1.57 26.35 -5.26
CA SER A 386 -1.58 25.99 -3.85
C SER A 386 -2.27 24.66 -3.59
N PHE A 387 -2.01 24.11 -2.42
CA PHE A 387 -2.80 23.08 -1.77
C PHE A 387 -3.72 23.75 -0.73
N ASP A 388 -4.98 23.32 -0.70
CA ASP A 388 -5.97 23.65 0.33
C ASP A 388 -6.24 22.36 1.12
N LEU A 389 -5.82 22.34 2.40
CA LEU A 389 -6.04 21.26 3.34
C LEU A 389 -7.11 21.66 4.34
N ARG A 390 -8.14 20.88 4.47
CA ARG A 390 -9.22 21.07 5.47
C ARG A 390 -9.29 19.86 6.37
N ALA A 391 -9.19 20.10 7.68
CA ALA A 391 -9.49 19.08 8.67
C ALA A 391 -10.94 19.21 9.11
N ILE A 392 -11.64 18.11 9.06
CA ILE A 392 -13.04 17.96 9.42
C ILE A 392 -13.13 17.00 10.59
N ASP A 393 -13.88 17.36 11.64
CA ASP A 393 -14.27 16.41 12.68
C ASP A 393 -15.12 15.31 12.06
N ALA A 394 -14.58 14.13 12.01
CA ALA A 394 -15.17 13.00 11.29
C ALA A 394 -16.53 12.56 11.89
N LYS A 395 -16.79 12.87 13.17
CA LYS A 395 -18.05 12.54 13.86
C LYS A 395 -19.18 13.50 13.49
N SER A 396 -18.90 14.79 13.43
CA SER A 396 -19.92 15.83 13.26
C SER A 396 -19.94 16.47 11.87
N GLY A 397 -18.93 16.27 11.06
CA GLY A 397 -18.75 16.96 9.78
C GLY A 397 -18.31 18.43 9.90
N LYS A 398 -18.06 18.92 11.12
CA LYS A 398 -17.68 20.32 11.34
C LYS A 398 -16.21 20.55 10.99
N SER A 399 -15.91 21.73 10.41
CA SER A 399 -14.54 22.17 10.15
C SER A 399 -13.78 22.34 11.47
N VAL A 400 -12.56 21.82 11.53
CA VAL A 400 -11.64 21.96 12.67
C VAL A 400 -10.59 23.02 12.37
N TRP A 401 -9.92 22.91 11.23
CA TRP A 401 -8.94 23.89 10.77
C TRP A 401 -8.81 23.85 9.25
N ASN A 402 -8.24 24.91 8.68
CA ASN A 402 -7.90 25.03 7.28
C ASN A 402 -6.45 25.55 7.12
N ARG A 403 -5.71 25.02 6.16
CA ARG A 403 -4.38 25.47 5.77
C ARG A 403 -4.25 25.53 4.26
N GLU A 404 -3.66 26.62 3.79
CA GLU A 404 -3.31 26.79 2.40
C GLU A 404 -1.81 27.12 2.29
N HIS A 405 -1.12 26.45 1.35
CA HIS A 405 0.28 26.75 1.04
C HIS A 405 0.58 26.45 -0.43
N GLY A 406 1.58 27.15 -0.97
CA GLY A 406 2.01 26.93 -2.34
C GLY A 406 2.61 25.52 -2.54
N TRP A 407 2.42 24.96 -3.71
CA TRP A 407 3.15 23.76 -4.11
C TRP A 407 4.40 24.15 -4.92
N GLU A 408 5.44 23.31 -4.85
CA GLU A 408 6.70 23.56 -5.55
C GLU A 408 6.49 23.48 -7.08
N THR A 409 6.79 24.58 -7.79
CA THR A 409 6.48 24.76 -9.21
C THR A 409 7.47 24.09 -10.16
N ASN A 410 8.60 23.61 -9.66
CA ASN A 410 9.75 23.24 -10.49
C ASN A 410 9.75 21.80 -11.00
N HIS A 411 8.68 21.03 -10.76
CA HIS A 411 8.73 19.60 -11.03
C HIS A 411 7.40 19.02 -11.51
N HIS A 412 7.53 18.05 -12.40
CA HIS A 412 6.48 17.19 -12.92
C HIS A 412 5.56 16.66 -11.82
N GLY A 413 4.31 17.09 -11.79
CA GLY A 413 3.30 16.54 -10.90
C GLY A 413 3.37 16.97 -9.44
N ALA A 414 4.15 17.99 -9.05
CA ALA A 414 4.19 18.49 -7.68
C ALA A 414 2.80 18.81 -7.12
N HIS A 415 1.92 19.33 -7.95
CA HIS A 415 0.53 19.66 -7.62
C HIS A 415 -0.38 18.44 -7.44
N ARG A 416 0.10 17.21 -7.67
CA ARG A 416 -0.69 15.95 -7.62
C ARG A 416 -0.43 15.10 -6.39
N ARG A 417 0.44 15.53 -5.48
CA ARG A 417 0.87 14.72 -4.35
C ARG A 417 -0.26 14.42 -3.39
N HIS A 418 -0.34 13.14 -3.01
CA HIS A 418 -1.20 12.65 -1.96
C HIS A 418 -0.63 13.04 -0.58
N PRO A 419 -1.44 13.46 0.40
CA PRO A 419 -0.95 13.72 1.76
C PRO A 419 -0.54 12.43 2.47
N VAL A 420 0.33 12.56 3.46
CA VAL A 420 0.76 11.45 4.30
C VAL A 420 0.42 11.75 5.76
N ILE A 421 -0.16 10.78 6.48
CA ILE A 421 -0.45 10.95 7.91
C ILE A 421 0.45 10.01 8.73
N ILE A 422 1.38 10.60 9.49
CA ILE A 422 2.34 9.88 10.35
C ILE A 422 2.03 10.23 11.80
N GLY A 423 1.58 9.24 12.60
CA GLY A 423 1.15 9.50 13.97
C GLY A 423 0.08 10.58 14.02
N ASP A 424 0.37 11.68 14.72
CA ASP A 424 -0.47 12.86 14.90
C ASP A 424 -0.16 14.01 13.91
N VAL A 425 0.57 13.74 12.82
CA VAL A 425 1.00 14.73 11.84
C VAL A 425 0.46 14.43 10.46
N VAL A 426 -0.16 15.40 9.79
CA VAL A 426 -0.42 15.37 8.37
C VAL A 426 0.66 16.15 7.63
N TYR A 427 1.31 15.47 6.70
CA TYR A 427 2.34 16.03 5.85
C TYR A 427 1.81 16.22 4.43
N GLN A 428 1.80 17.45 3.97
CA GLN A 428 1.58 17.82 2.58
C GLN A 428 2.76 18.70 2.15
N GLN A 429 3.61 18.14 1.36
CA GLN A 429 4.89 18.76 1.00
C GLN A 429 4.76 20.23 0.59
N PRO A 430 5.63 21.13 1.15
CA PRO A 430 6.72 20.81 2.06
C PRO A 430 6.38 20.92 3.55
N HIS A 431 5.14 21.13 3.93
CA HIS A 431 4.70 21.43 5.29
C HIS A 431 4.08 20.25 6.01
N ALA A 432 4.32 20.17 7.31
CA ALA A 432 3.74 19.20 8.23
C ALA A 432 2.95 19.90 9.34
N TYR A 433 1.71 19.51 9.50
CA TYR A 433 0.80 20.11 10.46
C TYR A 433 0.35 19.08 11.50
N ASP A 434 0.16 19.54 12.72
CA ASP A 434 -0.53 18.76 13.75
C ASP A 434 -1.94 18.40 13.27
N LEU A 435 -2.27 17.12 13.32
CA LEU A 435 -3.50 16.60 12.75
C LEU A 435 -4.78 17.21 13.38
N LYS A 436 -4.73 17.50 14.68
CA LYS A 436 -5.91 18.00 15.43
C LYS A 436 -6.02 19.51 15.45
N THR A 437 -4.90 20.23 15.43
CA THR A 437 -4.87 21.69 15.59
C THR A 437 -4.50 22.45 14.34
N GLY A 438 -3.92 21.79 13.34
CA GLY A 438 -3.37 22.41 12.14
C GLY A 438 -2.16 23.30 12.39
N LYS A 439 -1.55 23.27 13.58
CA LYS A 439 -0.31 23.99 13.86
C LYS A 439 0.85 23.36 13.11
N GLU A 440 1.64 24.18 12.41
CA GLU A 440 2.83 23.67 11.74
C GLU A 440 3.83 23.08 12.76
N LYS A 441 4.26 21.86 12.54
CA LYS A 441 5.23 21.15 13.37
C LYS A 441 6.64 21.22 12.79
N TRP A 442 6.76 21.02 11.48
CA TRP A 442 8.03 21.05 10.77
C TRP A 442 7.82 21.22 9.27
N THR A 443 8.89 21.52 8.55
CA THR A 443 8.88 21.65 7.09
C THR A 443 10.12 20.99 6.47
N THR A 444 9.96 20.45 5.27
CA THR A 444 11.04 19.90 4.46
C THR A 444 11.60 20.91 3.45
N SER A 445 11.19 22.17 3.47
CA SER A 445 11.62 23.22 2.52
C SER A 445 13.13 23.33 2.41
N LYS A 446 13.87 23.14 3.51
CA LYS A 446 15.34 23.22 3.54
C LYS A 446 16.03 21.97 3.00
N VAL A 447 15.34 20.84 2.97
CA VAL A 447 15.92 19.55 2.56
C VAL A 447 15.72 19.31 1.06
N GLY A 448 14.72 19.96 0.48
CA GLY A 448 14.33 19.79 -0.92
C GLY A 448 13.93 18.34 -1.19
N VAL A 449 12.70 17.97 -0.92
CA VAL A 449 12.16 16.69 -1.38
C VAL A 449 12.03 16.82 -2.89
N GLY A 450 12.89 16.15 -3.63
CA GLY A 450 12.95 16.23 -5.09
C GLY A 450 11.58 16.11 -5.72
N GLY A 451 11.29 16.99 -6.64
CA GLY A 451 10.00 17.06 -7.26
C GLY A 451 9.89 16.14 -8.43
N ASN A 452 9.58 14.91 -8.25
CA ASN A 452 9.46 13.99 -9.37
C ASN A 452 8.07 13.37 -9.41
N CYS A 453 7.76 12.68 -10.47
CA CYS A 453 6.47 12.10 -10.83
C CYS A 453 5.88 11.10 -9.80
N GLY A 454 6.27 11.14 -8.54
CA GLY A 454 5.79 10.26 -7.49
C GLY A 454 5.03 11.00 -6.40
N THR A 455 4.38 10.23 -5.56
CA THR A 455 3.89 10.69 -4.26
C THR A 455 4.64 9.97 -3.15
N LEU A 456 4.46 10.41 -1.91
CA LEU A 456 5.21 9.88 -0.79
C LEU A 456 4.51 8.65 -0.19
N SER A 457 5.34 7.79 0.40
CA SER A 457 4.94 6.77 1.37
C SER A 457 5.72 6.97 2.66
N ALA A 458 5.22 6.43 3.78
CA ALA A 458 5.89 6.59 5.06
C ALA A 458 5.89 5.33 5.92
N SER A 459 6.93 5.21 6.74
CA SER A 459 6.94 4.46 7.99
C SER A 459 6.60 5.38 9.16
N SER A 460 6.69 4.89 10.40
CA SER A 460 6.48 5.73 11.59
C SER A 460 7.51 6.87 11.75
N SER A 461 8.68 6.79 11.10
CA SER A 461 9.78 7.73 11.28
C SER A 461 10.48 8.20 10.01
N MET A 462 10.08 7.70 8.85
CA MET A 462 10.74 8.01 7.59
C MET A 462 9.72 8.28 6.49
N LEU A 463 10.05 9.25 5.62
CA LEU A 463 9.34 9.51 4.36
C LEU A 463 10.14 8.92 3.20
N PHE A 464 9.46 8.28 2.26
CA PHE A 464 10.06 7.66 1.08
C PHE A 464 9.50 8.28 -0.19
N SER A 465 10.38 8.56 -1.14
CA SER A 465 10.04 9.07 -2.47
C SER A 465 11.22 8.88 -3.42
N ARG A 466 11.04 9.31 -4.64
CA ARG A 466 12.15 9.59 -5.52
C ARG A 466 12.80 10.92 -5.09
N LEU A 467 14.08 10.87 -4.76
CA LEU A 467 14.89 12.04 -4.48
C LEU A 467 15.75 12.30 -5.73
N SER A 468 15.41 13.33 -6.50
CA SER A 468 15.88 13.50 -7.87
C SER A 468 15.40 12.32 -8.74
N ASP A 469 16.27 11.46 -9.23
CA ASP A 469 15.89 10.31 -10.10
C ASP A 469 15.89 8.97 -9.39
N TYR A 470 16.48 8.89 -8.20
CA TYR A 470 16.69 7.64 -7.46
C TYR A 470 15.72 7.46 -6.28
N PRO A 471 15.47 6.22 -5.86
CA PRO A 471 14.72 5.97 -4.63
C PRO A 471 15.49 6.47 -3.43
N GLY A 472 14.82 7.16 -2.52
CA GLY A 472 15.45 7.70 -1.33
C GLY A 472 14.47 7.92 -0.19
N PHE A 473 14.98 8.43 0.91
CA PHE A 473 14.22 8.69 2.12
C PHE A 473 14.64 9.97 2.83
N ILE A 474 13.76 10.44 3.70
CA ILE A 474 14.03 11.47 4.69
C ILE A 474 13.80 10.83 6.06
N ASP A 475 14.84 10.78 6.90
CA ASP A 475 14.72 10.33 8.29
C ASP A 475 14.25 11.50 9.16
N LEU A 476 13.02 11.42 9.65
CA LEU A 476 12.38 12.46 10.47
C LEU A 476 12.96 12.56 11.88
N GLY A 477 13.61 11.48 12.37
CA GLY A 477 14.23 11.42 13.68
C GLY A 477 15.68 11.94 13.72
N GLN A 478 16.37 12.00 12.57
CA GLN A 478 17.79 12.42 12.47
C GLN A 478 17.94 13.74 11.73
N LYS A 479 17.45 14.83 12.32
CA LYS A 479 17.57 16.20 11.73
C LYS A 479 17.07 16.29 10.26
N MET A 480 16.10 15.46 9.89
CA MET A 480 15.59 15.35 8.52
C MET A 480 16.69 15.03 7.49
N ASN A 481 17.57 14.08 7.82
CA ASN A 481 18.60 13.65 6.90
C ASN A 481 17.98 13.01 5.64
N LYS A 482 18.47 13.47 4.49
CA LYS A 482 18.01 13.01 3.16
C LYS A 482 19.09 12.14 2.54
N GLU A 483 18.73 10.92 2.16
CA GLU A 483 19.65 9.97 1.55
C GLU A 483 19.00 9.20 0.38
N ASN A 484 19.80 8.89 -0.63
CA ASN A 484 19.41 7.93 -1.66
C ASN A 484 19.60 6.49 -1.11
N LEU A 485 18.67 5.61 -1.43
CA LEU A 485 18.80 4.18 -1.10
C LEU A 485 19.86 3.52 -1.98
N VAL A 486 19.77 3.76 -3.27
CA VAL A 486 20.71 3.34 -4.30
C VAL A 486 20.64 4.30 -5.49
N GLU A 487 21.73 4.41 -6.24
CA GLU A 487 21.82 5.26 -7.44
C GLU A 487 21.92 4.43 -8.73
N ILE A 488 21.37 3.23 -8.74
CA ILE A 488 21.45 2.28 -9.84
C ILE A 488 20.08 1.85 -10.39
N THR A 489 18.99 2.27 -9.75
CA THR A 489 17.62 1.95 -10.19
C THR A 489 16.73 3.17 -10.04
N ARG A 490 15.60 3.11 -10.70
CA ARG A 490 14.55 4.10 -10.62
C ARG A 490 13.21 3.42 -10.32
N PRO A 491 12.52 3.77 -9.25
CA PRO A 491 11.19 3.24 -8.98
C PRO A 491 10.17 3.77 -9.98
N GLY A 492 9.08 3.07 -10.15
CA GLY A 492 7.92 3.54 -10.91
C GLY A 492 7.37 4.87 -10.40
N CYS A 493 6.64 5.57 -11.24
CA CYS A 493 5.95 6.79 -10.85
C CYS A 493 4.76 6.46 -9.93
N TRP A 494 4.34 7.43 -9.14
CA TRP A 494 3.33 7.34 -8.10
C TRP A 494 3.83 6.62 -6.85
N ILE A 495 3.09 5.66 -6.27
CA ILE A 495 3.57 4.88 -5.10
C ILE A 495 4.21 3.61 -5.61
N ASN A 496 5.53 3.51 -5.46
CA ASN A 496 6.29 2.30 -5.78
C ASN A 496 7.44 2.02 -4.81
N ILE A 497 7.49 2.74 -3.70
CA ILE A 497 8.38 2.48 -2.56
C ILE A 497 7.47 2.31 -1.36
N ILE A 498 7.40 1.11 -0.77
CA ILE A 498 6.57 0.84 0.40
C ILE A 498 7.41 0.34 1.58
N PRO A 499 7.36 1.05 2.73
CA PRO A 499 8.04 0.64 3.95
C PRO A 499 7.13 -0.29 4.77
N VAL A 500 7.41 -1.60 4.81
CA VAL A 500 6.50 -2.61 5.39
C VAL A 500 7.25 -3.79 5.97
N GLY A 501 6.72 -4.40 7.03
CA GLY A 501 7.25 -5.64 7.60
C GLY A 501 8.70 -5.54 8.04
N GLY A 502 9.17 -4.33 8.42
CA GLY A 502 10.56 -4.06 8.75
C GLY A 502 11.49 -3.94 7.53
N MET A 503 10.94 -3.81 6.33
CA MET A 503 11.67 -3.68 5.06
C MET A 503 11.18 -2.48 4.26
N VAL A 504 12.02 -1.96 3.38
CA VAL A 504 11.60 -1.07 2.30
C VAL A 504 11.60 -1.85 0.99
N LEU A 505 10.46 -1.93 0.34
CA LEU A 505 10.25 -2.70 -0.88
C LEU A 505 10.03 -1.78 -2.08
N ILE A 506 10.74 -2.06 -3.16
CA ILE A 506 10.60 -1.43 -4.47
C ILE A 506 10.35 -2.56 -5.46
N PRO A 507 9.08 -2.94 -5.72
CA PRO A 507 8.77 -4.16 -6.46
C PRO A 507 9.12 -4.13 -7.94
N GLU A 508 9.38 -2.96 -8.49
CA GLU A 508 9.55 -2.77 -9.93
C GLU A 508 10.36 -1.50 -10.20
N ALA A 509 11.25 -1.56 -11.17
CA ALA A 509 12.05 -0.42 -11.60
C ALA A 509 11.36 0.47 -12.65
N GLY A 510 10.23 0.02 -13.18
CA GLY A 510 9.49 0.70 -14.22
C GLY A 510 10.16 0.67 -15.60
N SER A 511 9.39 1.01 -16.62
CA SER A 511 9.81 1.07 -18.01
C SER A 511 9.42 2.41 -18.64
N GLY A 512 9.82 2.65 -19.90
CA GLY A 512 9.30 3.74 -20.72
C GLY A 512 9.82 5.15 -20.43
N CYS A 513 10.67 5.38 -19.41
CA CYS A 513 11.23 6.69 -19.12
C CYS A 513 12.64 6.85 -19.65
N SER A 514 12.97 8.04 -20.16
CA SER A 514 14.31 8.42 -20.61
C SER A 514 15.24 8.93 -19.51
N CYS A 515 14.78 8.99 -18.26
CA CYS A 515 15.61 9.42 -17.15
C CYS A 515 16.71 8.40 -16.83
N GLU A 516 17.79 8.87 -16.22
CA GLU A 516 18.95 8.05 -15.85
C GLU A 516 18.58 6.87 -14.98
N TYR A 517 18.98 5.68 -15.38
CA TYR A 517 18.89 4.45 -14.60
C TYR A 517 19.72 3.34 -15.28
N SER A 518 20.18 2.38 -14.49
CA SER A 518 21.05 1.31 -14.99
C SER A 518 20.44 -0.07 -14.82
N ILE A 519 19.68 -0.31 -13.75
CA ILE A 519 19.16 -1.62 -13.39
C ILE A 519 17.64 -1.59 -13.25
N HIS A 520 16.99 -2.52 -13.94
CA HIS A 520 15.56 -2.78 -13.87
C HIS A 520 15.32 -4.03 -13.03
N ALA A 521 15.10 -3.88 -11.75
CA ALA A 521 14.86 -4.98 -10.83
C ALA A 521 13.97 -4.55 -9.68
N SER A 522 13.19 -5.47 -9.16
CA SER A 522 12.57 -5.33 -7.85
C SER A 522 13.64 -5.42 -6.77
N MET A 523 13.50 -4.66 -5.71
CA MET A 523 14.49 -4.58 -4.62
C MET A 523 13.83 -4.57 -3.25
N GLY A 524 14.55 -5.10 -2.26
CA GLY A 524 14.19 -5.01 -0.85
C GLY A 524 15.37 -4.58 -0.01
N PHE A 525 15.12 -3.68 0.95
CA PHE A 525 16.12 -3.12 1.85
C PHE A 525 15.75 -3.40 3.29
N LEU A 526 16.76 -3.63 4.13
CA LEU A 526 16.63 -3.78 5.57
C LEU A 526 17.38 -2.65 6.31
N PRO A 527 16.91 -2.24 7.50
CA PRO A 527 17.70 -1.40 8.38
C PRO A 527 19.06 -2.06 8.69
N SER A 528 20.12 -1.28 8.58
CA SER A 528 21.46 -1.71 9.02
C SER A 528 21.44 -1.81 10.53
N LYS A 529 21.86 -2.94 11.09
CA LYS A 529 22.14 -3.02 12.53
C LYS A 529 23.27 -2.05 12.86
N LYS A 530 23.07 -1.17 13.83
CA LYS A 530 24.13 -0.36 14.40
C LYS A 530 25.19 -1.23 15.06
#